data_f7725fae8e2547912b29ab9c2749bf4f
#
_entry.id   f7725fae8e2547912b29ab9c2749bf4f
#
_cell.length_a   1.000
_cell.length_b   1.000
_cell.length_c   1.000
_cell.angle_alpha   90.00
_cell.angle_beta   90.00
_cell.angle_gamma   90.00
#
_symmetry.space_group_name_H-M   'P 1'
#
loop_
_entity.id
_entity.type
_entity.pdbx_description
1 polymer ?
#
loop_
_entity_poly.entity_id
_entity_poly.type
_entity_poly.pdbx_seq_one_letter_code
_entity_poly.pdbx_strand_id
1 'polypeptide(L)'
;MSWNVVAQAALEDWNLHLGRCRFTSTISTTTFSARQEFDGINQVSFSTNTYGLAFSPFELAATLLDNSDGLGDTVRSREADVIVNKSVVWNSFRGPARRPATEPASTDLRRVLLHEFGHVLGLTHPDLATPRQNVASALNSFITDIETLQPDDIAGITYLYTTPLVPPVLTTQPSPQTASIGSTAQLTIAVNNQDPPVADDFHSYHWYFKAAGATEFEALFTLIKPGSLTFGSVQLEDAGSYYFQAITPDHTLTSPTVTLTTTPATLAPETQLANLSTRGIGGSGPRSMIVGFVVSGTRPKTVLLRAAGPTLATFGVTGTLADPQLVLKNSIGTTVATSAALWDQSPNATDIRTATSRVGAFTLPSGSRDAAIFTTLAPGNYTATTTSPSNATGIILIEVYDADATRDSASRIANLSTRGYVSTGSDTLIAGFVVSGPGPRTYLVRIAGDTLRSLGVTATLDDPFLKLFTGSTLLREKDDWDSPVSFQPALRAAFTSVGAFVFSDRQEPAMLVTLRPGSYTAQATGLTNDGSTNPTGNALIEIYEVP
;
A
#
# COMPACT_ATOMS: atom_id res chain seq x y z
N MET A 1 42.34 9.05 17.04
CA MET A 1 41.04 9.79 16.97
C MET A 1 40.04 8.79 16.37
N SER A 2 38.87 8.63 16.91
CA SER A 2 37.88 7.74 16.29
C SER A 2 37.30 8.38 15.03
N TRP A 3 36.90 7.60 14.04
CA TRP A 3 36.29 8.10 12.82
C TRP A 3 35.02 8.90 13.09
N ASN A 4 34.26 8.54 14.13
CA ASN A 4 33.08 9.29 14.58
C ASN A 4 33.39 10.74 14.97
N VAL A 5 34.50 10.97 15.66
CA VAL A 5 34.95 12.34 16.03
C VAL A 5 35.32 13.14 14.77
N VAL A 6 35.89 12.44 13.75
CA VAL A 6 36.24 13.09 12.47
C VAL A 6 34.96 13.51 11.72
N ALA A 7 33.96 12.63 11.68
CA ALA A 7 32.67 12.90 11.03
C ALA A 7 31.93 14.05 11.76
N GLN A 8 31.85 14.00 13.07
CA GLN A 8 31.23 15.07 13.86
C GLN A 8 31.91 16.44 13.64
N ALA A 9 33.24 16.47 13.54
CA ALA A 9 33.96 17.71 13.25
C ALA A 9 33.64 18.28 11.86
N ALA A 10 33.44 17.43 10.85
CA ALA A 10 33.05 17.88 9.53
C ALA A 10 31.58 18.39 9.49
N LEU A 11 30.67 17.77 10.25
CA LEU A 11 29.31 18.27 10.42
C LEU A 11 29.25 19.63 11.13
N GLU A 12 30.09 19.82 12.15
CA GLU A 12 30.14 21.09 12.88
C GLU A 12 30.70 22.24 12.03
N ASP A 13 31.61 21.99 11.08
CA ASP A 13 32.05 23.01 10.15
C ASP A 13 30.89 23.56 9.31
N TRP A 14 30.00 22.69 8.82
CA TRP A 14 28.78 23.11 8.14
C TRP A 14 27.81 23.82 9.07
N ASN A 15 27.62 23.31 10.28
CA ASN A 15 26.73 23.90 11.29
C ASN A 15 27.07 25.34 11.66
N LEU A 16 28.33 25.75 11.52
CA LEU A 16 28.75 27.15 11.74
C LEU A 16 28.11 28.12 10.73
N HIS A 17 27.70 27.63 9.57
CA HIS A 17 27.18 28.44 8.47
C HIS A 17 25.71 28.19 8.13
N LEU A 18 25.10 27.16 8.72
CA LEU A 18 23.69 26.83 8.56
C LEU A 18 22.83 27.70 9.47
N GLY A 19 21.91 28.47 8.91
CA GLY A 19 21.03 29.36 9.65
C GLY A 19 19.71 28.72 10.10
N ARG A 20 19.15 27.82 9.30
CA ARG A 20 17.79 27.28 9.47
C ARG A 20 17.72 25.82 9.84
N CYS A 21 18.71 25.07 9.49
CA CYS A 21 18.83 23.66 9.83
C CYS A 21 20.15 23.43 10.55
N ARG A 22 20.27 22.32 11.21
CA ARG A 22 21.49 21.92 11.88
C ARG A 22 21.63 20.42 11.79
N PHE A 23 22.82 19.95 11.46
CA PHE A 23 23.17 18.55 11.63
C PHE A 23 23.21 18.19 13.11
N THR A 24 22.50 17.15 13.48
CA THR A 24 22.65 16.45 14.75
C THR A 24 23.10 15.02 14.48
N SER A 25 23.97 14.47 15.32
CA SER A 25 24.48 13.13 15.11
C SER A 25 24.44 12.31 16.40
N THR A 26 24.14 11.02 16.24
CA THR A 26 24.29 10.02 17.29
C THR A 26 25.26 8.96 16.84
N ILE A 27 26.07 8.43 17.78
CA ILE A 27 26.99 7.33 17.49
C ILE A 27 26.24 6.03 17.74
N SER A 28 26.05 5.23 16.69
CA SER A 28 25.48 3.89 16.80
C SER A 28 26.61 2.88 17.05
N THR A 29 26.38 1.94 17.96
CA THR A 29 27.25 0.80 18.23
C THR A 29 26.81 -0.47 17.49
N THR A 30 25.70 -0.43 16.76
CA THR A 30 25.22 -1.56 15.97
C THR A 30 26.02 -1.74 14.71
N THR A 31 26.48 -2.97 14.48
CA THR A 31 27.16 -3.37 13.25
C THR A 31 26.21 -3.34 12.06
N PHE A 32 26.65 -2.76 11.00
CA PHE A 32 25.93 -2.33 9.82
C PHE A 32 25.58 -3.45 8.81
N SER A 33 25.35 -4.68 9.21
CA SER A 33 25.28 -5.81 8.28
C SER A 33 23.93 -6.05 7.60
N ALA A 34 22.91 -5.21 7.84
CA ALA A 34 21.55 -5.49 7.37
C ALA A 34 20.73 -4.26 6.93
N ARG A 35 21.36 -3.10 6.65
CA ARG A 35 20.60 -1.93 6.25
C ARG A 35 20.35 -1.91 4.75
N GLN A 36 19.15 -1.46 4.39
CA GLN A 36 18.73 -1.28 3.01
C GLN A 36 18.91 0.19 2.62
N GLU A 37 19.17 0.44 1.36
CA GLU A 37 19.06 1.75 0.75
C GLU A 37 17.65 2.31 1.04
N PHE A 38 17.58 3.54 1.54
CA PHE A 38 16.33 4.26 1.84
C PHE A 38 15.46 3.61 2.92
N ASP A 39 16.08 3.40 4.09
CA ASP A 39 15.40 2.86 5.29
C ASP A 39 14.82 3.94 6.23
N GLY A 40 14.82 5.21 5.81
CA GLY A 40 14.37 6.37 6.58
C GLY A 40 15.39 6.91 7.58
N ILE A 41 16.63 6.46 7.52
CA ILE A 41 17.69 6.84 8.46
C ILE A 41 18.89 7.41 7.72
N ASN A 42 19.14 8.72 7.87
CA ASN A 42 20.36 9.33 7.38
C ASN A 42 21.58 8.77 8.13
N GLN A 43 22.59 8.33 7.42
CA GLN A 43 23.71 7.64 8.05
C GLN A 43 25.04 7.90 7.37
N VAL A 44 26.12 7.73 8.14
CA VAL A 44 27.49 7.69 7.62
C VAL A 44 28.09 6.33 7.94
N SER A 45 28.53 5.60 6.91
CA SER A 45 29.00 4.22 7.07
C SER A 45 30.23 3.91 6.23
N PHE A 46 30.98 2.88 6.62
CA PHE A 46 32.07 2.31 5.84
C PHE A 46 31.63 1.01 5.17
N SER A 47 31.69 0.95 3.85
CA SER A 47 31.33 -0.24 3.08
C SER A 47 32.33 -0.51 1.94
N THR A 48 32.33 -1.72 1.41
CA THR A 48 33.07 -2.09 0.18
C THR A 48 32.26 -1.84 -1.10
N ASN A 49 30.99 -1.48 -0.95
CA ASN A 49 30.08 -1.15 -2.05
C ASN A 49 28.99 -0.19 -1.56
N THR A 50 28.23 0.39 -2.50
CA THR A 50 27.08 1.26 -2.28
C THR A 50 25.81 0.42 -2.49
N TYR A 51 25.33 -0.24 -1.44
CA TYR A 51 24.14 -1.13 -1.47
C TYR A 51 24.15 -2.16 -2.63
N GLY A 52 25.32 -2.82 -2.81
CA GLY A 52 25.50 -3.84 -3.85
C GLY A 52 26.14 -3.35 -5.15
N LEU A 53 26.25 -2.05 -5.37
CA LEU A 53 26.99 -1.48 -6.49
C LEU A 53 28.46 -1.25 -6.09
N ALA A 54 29.39 -1.63 -6.94
CA ALA A 54 30.81 -1.40 -6.68
C ALA A 54 31.13 0.09 -6.82
N PHE A 55 32.02 0.60 -5.95
CA PHE A 55 32.59 1.93 -6.14
C PHE A 55 33.31 2.05 -7.47
N SER A 56 33.17 3.19 -8.13
CA SER A 56 33.95 3.49 -9.31
C SER A 56 35.46 3.57 -8.97
N PRO A 57 36.36 3.30 -9.92
CA PRO A 57 37.79 3.53 -9.70
C PRO A 57 38.03 4.98 -9.25
N PHE A 58 38.69 5.19 -8.15
CA PHE A 58 38.97 6.49 -7.52
C PHE A 58 37.84 7.11 -6.71
N GLU A 59 36.68 6.50 -6.60
CA GLU A 59 35.59 6.98 -5.75
C GLU A 59 35.91 6.69 -4.28
N LEU A 60 35.98 7.78 -3.50
CA LEU A 60 36.39 7.76 -2.10
C LEU A 60 35.20 7.55 -1.17
N ALA A 61 34.08 8.13 -1.51
CA ALA A 61 32.80 7.99 -0.84
C ALA A 61 31.68 8.29 -1.84
N ALA A 62 30.45 8.03 -1.47
CA ALA A 62 29.27 8.38 -2.23
C ALA A 62 28.17 8.88 -1.29
N THR A 63 27.51 9.96 -1.66
CA THR A 63 26.27 10.42 -1.04
C THR A 63 25.10 9.97 -1.87
N LEU A 64 24.26 9.10 -1.31
CA LEU A 64 23.03 8.60 -1.93
C LEU A 64 21.86 9.40 -1.38
N LEU A 65 21.06 9.98 -2.26
CA LEU A 65 19.91 10.79 -1.92
C LEU A 65 18.63 10.07 -2.34
N ASP A 66 17.71 9.87 -1.41
CA ASP A 66 16.36 9.40 -1.74
C ASP A 66 15.54 10.56 -2.32
N ASN A 67 15.43 10.57 -3.63
CA ASN A 67 14.60 11.51 -4.39
C ASN A 67 13.29 10.85 -4.86
N SER A 68 12.86 9.77 -4.22
CA SER A 68 11.75 8.91 -4.67
C SER A 68 10.36 9.48 -4.38
N ASP A 69 10.20 10.80 -4.32
CA ASP A 69 8.90 11.44 -4.12
C ASP A 69 7.92 11.27 -5.29
N GLY A 70 8.33 10.60 -6.35
CA GLY A 70 7.50 10.33 -7.54
C GLY A 70 7.23 11.54 -8.42
N LEU A 71 7.79 12.70 -8.10
CA LEU A 71 7.56 13.96 -8.82
C LEU A 71 8.69 14.33 -9.78
N GLY A 72 9.78 13.56 -9.81
CA GLY A 72 10.92 13.82 -10.68
C GLY A 72 11.72 15.08 -10.29
N ASP A 73 11.51 15.59 -9.09
CA ASP A 73 12.20 16.77 -8.58
C ASP A 73 13.48 16.33 -7.84
N THR A 74 14.63 16.75 -8.35
CA THR A 74 15.96 16.38 -7.83
C THR A 74 16.38 17.17 -6.58
N VAL A 75 15.53 18.02 -6.05
CA VAL A 75 15.88 19.00 -5.00
C VAL A 75 15.48 18.54 -3.61
N ARG A 76 14.69 17.46 -3.48
CA ARG A 76 14.24 16.96 -2.18
C ARG A 76 14.80 15.59 -1.90
N SER A 77 15.60 15.48 -0.86
CA SER A 77 15.98 14.19 -0.33
C SER A 77 15.24 13.92 0.98
N ARG A 78 14.55 12.79 1.06
CA ARG A 78 13.94 12.29 2.31
C ARG A 78 14.97 11.64 3.20
N GLU A 79 16.01 11.15 2.58
CA GLU A 79 17.09 10.42 3.22
C GLU A 79 18.39 10.70 2.47
N ALA A 80 19.47 10.75 3.19
CA ALA A 80 20.81 10.93 2.64
C ALA A 80 21.80 10.00 3.36
N ASP A 81 22.33 9.04 2.63
CA ASP A 81 23.34 8.12 3.11
C ASP A 81 24.71 8.47 2.57
N VAL A 82 25.67 8.64 3.46
CA VAL A 82 27.08 8.80 3.10
C VAL A 82 27.83 7.49 3.29
N ILE A 83 28.24 6.86 2.20
CA ILE A 83 28.94 5.59 2.22
C ILE A 83 30.40 5.82 1.88
N VAL A 84 31.27 5.59 2.86
CA VAL A 84 32.72 5.73 2.75
C VAL A 84 33.34 4.43 2.26
N ASN A 85 34.18 4.50 1.23
CA ASN A 85 34.84 3.33 0.64
C ASN A 85 35.84 2.72 1.62
N LYS A 86 35.49 1.58 2.19
CA LYS A 86 36.30 0.84 3.17
C LYS A 86 37.63 0.32 2.61
N SER A 87 37.76 0.22 1.29
CA SER A 87 38.97 -0.27 0.61
C SER A 87 40.09 0.78 0.53
N VAL A 88 39.78 2.04 0.87
CA VAL A 88 40.74 3.15 0.90
C VAL A 88 41.48 3.16 2.24
N VAL A 89 42.75 3.53 2.21
CA VAL A 89 43.55 3.75 3.43
C VAL A 89 43.23 5.16 3.96
N TRP A 90 42.56 5.20 5.09
CA TRP A 90 42.08 6.43 5.69
C TRP A 90 43.01 6.97 6.77
N ASN A 91 43.12 8.29 6.84
CA ASN A 91 43.77 9.03 7.90
C ASN A 91 42.92 10.28 8.21
N SER A 92 43.34 11.09 9.19
CA SER A 92 42.79 12.42 9.42
C SER A 92 43.89 13.32 9.91
N PHE A 93 44.18 14.35 9.15
CA PHE A 93 45.26 15.29 9.45
C PHE A 93 44.87 16.70 9.01
N ARG A 94 45.60 17.69 9.51
CA ARG A 94 45.50 19.11 9.14
C ARG A 94 46.68 19.52 8.27
N GLY A 95 46.46 20.54 7.44
CA GLY A 95 47.45 21.06 6.51
C GLY A 95 47.48 20.36 5.15
N PRO A 96 48.42 20.67 4.27
CA PRO A 96 48.43 20.20 2.90
C PRO A 96 48.31 18.68 2.79
N ALA A 97 47.64 18.18 1.74
CA ALA A 97 47.51 16.77 1.46
C ALA A 97 48.92 16.15 1.31
N ARG A 98 49.34 15.40 2.31
CA ARG A 98 50.67 14.77 2.31
C ARG A 98 50.62 13.47 1.52
N ARG A 99 51.47 13.36 0.51
CA ARG A 99 51.89 12.08 -0.06
C ARG A 99 53.31 11.79 0.45
N PRO A 100 53.49 11.11 1.61
CA PRO A 100 54.82 10.71 2.05
C PRO A 100 55.44 9.78 1.02
N ALA A 101 56.68 9.99 0.67
CA ALA A 101 57.39 9.12 -0.30
C ALA A 101 57.63 7.71 0.23
N THR A 102 57.38 7.43 1.50
CA THR A 102 57.77 6.21 2.22
C THR A 102 56.60 5.47 2.88
N GLU A 103 55.35 5.99 2.83
CA GLU A 103 54.16 5.34 3.41
C GLU A 103 53.08 5.16 2.33
N PRO A 104 52.17 4.20 2.49
CA PRO A 104 51.06 4.07 1.56
C PRO A 104 50.24 5.37 1.57
N ALA A 105 49.90 5.86 0.38
CA ALA A 105 49.10 7.06 0.21
C ALA A 105 47.81 6.91 1.01
N SER A 106 47.58 7.76 1.99
CA SER A 106 46.35 7.80 2.79
C SER A 106 45.53 9.02 2.46
N THR A 107 44.22 8.85 2.43
CA THR A 107 43.25 9.89 2.16
C THR A 107 42.74 10.50 3.47
N ASP A 108 42.58 11.81 3.51
CA ASP A 108 42.04 12.49 4.69
C ASP A 108 40.51 12.37 4.73
N LEU A 109 40.01 11.56 5.66
CA LEU A 109 38.58 11.29 5.84
C LEU A 109 37.79 12.57 6.11
N ARG A 110 38.34 13.55 6.86
CA ARG A 110 37.62 14.77 7.18
C ARG A 110 37.30 15.60 5.93
N ARG A 111 38.27 15.71 5.01
CA ARG A 111 38.04 16.42 3.74
C ARG A 111 36.97 15.74 2.90
N VAL A 112 37.01 14.42 2.81
CA VAL A 112 35.99 13.66 2.09
C VAL A 112 34.63 13.83 2.75
N LEU A 113 34.50 13.72 4.07
CA LEU A 113 33.22 13.91 4.74
C LEU A 113 32.72 15.36 4.66
N LEU A 114 33.63 16.36 4.67
CA LEU A 114 33.24 17.75 4.44
C LEU A 114 32.61 17.92 3.05
N HIS A 115 33.15 17.26 2.02
CA HIS A 115 32.64 17.23 0.68
C HIS A 115 31.27 16.52 0.64
N GLU A 116 31.18 15.28 1.14
CA GLU A 116 29.96 14.50 1.09
C GLU A 116 28.79 15.18 1.83
N PHE A 117 29.03 15.81 2.97
CA PHE A 117 28.00 16.55 3.69
C PHE A 117 27.49 17.77 2.93
N GLY A 118 28.30 18.34 2.02
CA GLY A 118 27.81 19.34 1.07
C GLY A 118 26.79 18.78 0.09
N HIS A 119 26.97 17.53 -0.36
CA HIS A 119 25.96 16.83 -1.18
C HIS A 119 24.68 16.54 -0.39
N VAL A 120 24.78 16.15 0.87
CA VAL A 120 23.61 16.00 1.77
C VAL A 120 22.82 17.31 1.85
N LEU A 121 23.50 18.47 1.80
CA LEU A 121 22.88 19.80 1.80
C LEU A 121 22.39 20.25 0.42
N GLY A 122 22.48 19.41 -0.62
CA GLY A 122 22.02 19.73 -1.97
C GLY A 122 23.03 20.49 -2.85
N LEU A 123 24.26 20.67 -2.40
CA LEU A 123 25.31 21.27 -3.23
C LEU A 123 25.88 20.24 -4.21
N THR A 124 26.26 20.70 -5.39
CA THR A 124 26.87 19.88 -6.46
C THR A 124 28.28 20.34 -6.75
N HIS A 125 29.02 19.61 -7.59
CA HIS A 125 30.38 19.93 -7.97
C HIS A 125 30.43 21.19 -8.86
N PRO A 126 31.00 22.31 -8.42
CA PRO A 126 31.08 23.53 -9.24
C PRO A 126 31.98 23.37 -10.46
N ASP A 127 33.04 22.55 -10.38
CA ASP A 127 33.94 22.26 -11.49
C ASP A 127 33.34 21.34 -12.57
N LEU A 128 32.20 20.69 -12.30
CA LEU A 128 31.40 19.89 -13.27
C LEU A 128 30.14 20.62 -13.72
N ALA A 129 29.83 21.79 -13.19
CA ALA A 129 28.66 22.57 -13.55
C ALA A 129 28.70 23.02 -15.04
N THR A 130 27.52 23.33 -15.58
CA THR A 130 27.40 23.87 -16.94
C THR A 130 26.72 25.25 -16.88
N PRO A 131 27.43 26.37 -17.13
CA PRO A 131 28.87 26.44 -17.46
C PRO A 131 29.74 26.07 -16.26
N ARG A 132 30.91 25.49 -16.53
CA ARG A 132 31.90 25.10 -15.54
C ARG A 132 32.32 26.32 -14.70
N GLN A 133 32.28 26.18 -13.40
CA GLN A 133 32.78 27.17 -12.46
C GLN A 133 34.22 26.83 -12.08
N ASN A 134 35.08 27.85 -12.10
CA ASN A 134 36.49 27.67 -11.76
C ASN A 134 36.76 28.36 -10.43
N VAL A 135 36.23 27.79 -9.34
CA VAL A 135 36.27 28.33 -7.98
C VAL A 135 36.98 27.39 -7.01
N ALA A 136 37.53 27.94 -5.95
CA ALA A 136 37.97 27.14 -4.81
C ALA A 136 36.73 26.67 -4.03
N SER A 137 36.53 25.37 -3.89
CA SER A 137 35.40 24.78 -3.22
C SER A 137 35.79 23.43 -2.62
N ALA A 138 35.28 23.13 -1.45
CA ALA A 138 35.33 21.77 -0.85
C ALA A 138 34.54 20.76 -1.70
N LEU A 139 33.61 21.25 -2.50
CA LEU A 139 32.74 20.44 -3.41
C LEU A 139 33.36 20.22 -4.80
N ASN A 140 34.57 20.62 -5.09
CA ASN A 140 35.21 20.25 -6.34
C ASN A 140 35.36 18.72 -6.43
N SER A 141 35.16 18.15 -7.64
CA SER A 141 35.10 16.71 -7.89
C SER A 141 36.37 15.92 -7.51
N PHE A 142 37.45 16.62 -7.23
CA PHE A 142 38.70 16.03 -6.73
C PHE A 142 39.08 16.64 -5.39
N ILE A 143 39.44 15.79 -4.42
CA ILE A 143 39.96 16.24 -3.13
C ILE A 143 41.30 16.90 -3.32
N THR A 144 41.43 18.13 -2.81
CA THR A 144 42.62 18.99 -2.89
C THR A 144 43.18 19.29 -1.51
N ASP A 145 44.07 20.29 -1.39
CA ASP A 145 44.57 20.79 -0.12
C ASP A 145 43.51 21.57 0.69
N ILE A 146 42.33 21.82 0.15
CA ILE A 146 41.21 22.46 0.82
C ILE A 146 40.73 21.60 1.98
N GLU A 147 40.79 22.14 3.20
CA GLU A 147 40.39 21.44 4.43
C GLU A 147 39.28 22.15 5.21
N THR A 148 38.79 23.28 4.68
CA THR A 148 37.74 24.10 5.27
C THR A 148 36.78 24.55 4.17
N LEU A 149 35.54 24.89 4.55
CA LEU A 149 34.58 25.47 3.63
C LEU A 149 35.12 26.75 3.01
N GLN A 150 34.90 26.90 1.74
CA GLN A 150 35.33 28.05 0.96
C GLN A 150 34.16 29.04 0.79
N PRO A 151 34.42 30.29 0.37
CA PRO A 151 33.35 31.26 0.15
C PRO A 151 32.27 30.81 -0.79
N ASP A 152 32.57 29.98 -1.77
CA ASP A 152 31.61 29.41 -2.71
C ASP A 152 30.68 28.40 -2.02
N ASP A 153 31.23 27.49 -1.22
CA ASP A 153 30.46 26.52 -0.44
C ASP A 153 29.49 27.22 0.51
N ILE A 154 30.01 28.28 1.22
CA ILE A 154 29.20 29.08 2.15
C ILE A 154 28.12 29.88 1.42
N ALA A 155 28.43 30.43 0.25
CA ALA A 155 27.46 31.15 -0.56
C ALA A 155 26.33 30.22 -1.03
N GLY A 156 26.66 28.98 -1.44
CA GLY A 156 25.71 27.96 -1.86
C GLY A 156 24.72 27.62 -0.73
N ILE A 157 25.20 27.28 0.46
CA ILE A 157 24.30 26.97 1.60
C ILE A 157 23.55 28.20 2.10
N THR A 158 24.19 29.39 2.04
CA THR A 158 23.52 30.65 2.37
C THR A 158 22.33 30.86 1.42
N TYR A 159 22.53 30.66 0.13
CA TYR A 159 21.44 30.73 -0.84
C TYR A 159 20.32 29.71 -0.54
N LEU A 160 20.68 28.47 -0.23
CA LEU A 160 19.69 27.41 0.03
C LEU A 160 19.00 27.56 1.39
N TYR A 161 19.69 28.03 2.43
CA TYR A 161 19.21 27.89 3.82
C TYR A 161 19.08 29.21 4.62
N THR A 162 19.38 30.37 4.10
CA THR A 162 19.27 31.61 4.85
C THR A 162 18.25 32.61 4.36
N THR A 163 17.68 32.44 3.17
CA THR A 163 16.53 33.24 2.72
C THR A 163 15.35 32.99 3.64
N PRO A 164 14.74 34.00 4.32
CA PRO A 164 13.60 33.78 5.19
C PRO A 164 12.45 33.15 4.41
N LEU A 165 12.00 31.94 4.81
CA LEU A 165 10.78 31.36 4.27
C LEU A 165 9.61 32.27 4.66
N VAL A 166 8.76 32.59 3.71
CA VAL A 166 7.50 33.24 4.04
C VAL A 166 6.65 32.22 4.79
N PRO A 167 6.17 32.52 6.01
CA PRO A 167 5.35 31.57 6.74
C PRO A 167 4.16 31.14 5.91
N PRO A 168 3.82 29.85 5.84
CA PRO A 168 2.62 29.40 5.17
C PRO A 168 1.39 30.04 5.85
N VAL A 169 0.40 30.43 5.04
CA VAL A 169 -0.85 31.02 5.52
C VAL A 169 -2.03 30.21 4.96
N LEU A 170 -2.95 29.81 5.83
CA LEU A 170 -4.21 29.22 5.39
C LEU A 170 -5.09 30.30 4.74
N THR A 171 -5.31 30.19 3.45
CA THR A 171 -6.25 31.03 2.71
C THR A 171 -7.66 30.45 2.72
N THR A 172 -7.77 29.11 2.89
CA THR A 172 -9.02 28.42 3.17
C THR A 172 -8.82 27.53 4.39
N GLN A 173 -9.66 27.71 5.39
CA GLN A 173 -9.67 26.88 6.60
C GLN A 173 -10.68 25.74 6.46
N PRO A 174 -10.38 24.56 7.04
CA PRO A 174 -11.39 23.51 7.08
C PRO A 174 -12.58 23.93 7.92
N SER A 175 -13.76 23.42 7.59
CA SER A 175 -15.00 23.66 8.32
C SER A 175 -15.62 22.34 8.77
N PRO A 176 -16.37 22.33 9.89
CA PRO A 176 -17.10 21.14 10.33
C PRO A 176 -18.04 20.63 9.23
N GLN A 177 -18.09 19.30 9.10
CA GLN A 177 -18.94 18.62 8.11
C GLN A 177 -19.86 17.62 8.80
N THR A 178 -21.06 17.46 8.22
CA THR A 178 -21.97 16.36 8.54
C THR A 178 -22.28 15.61 7.26
N ALA A 179 -22.02 14.30 7.26
CA ALA A 179 -22.21 13.46 6.08
C ALA A 179 -22.90 12.15 6.45
N SER A 180 -23.78 11.65 5.57
CA SER A 180 -24.34 10.33 5.77
C SER A 180 -23.31 9.23 5.41
N ILE A 181 -23.31 8.15 6.15
CA ILE A 181 -22.46 6.98 5.87
C ILE A 181 -22.71 6.52 4.43
N GLY A 182 -21.64 6.23 3.68
CA GLY A 182 -21.68 5.90 2.27
C GLY A 182 -21.71 7.10 1.32
N SER A 183 -21.82 8.36 1.81
CA SER A 183 -21.70 9.55 0.97
C SER A 183 -20.25 10.03 0.87
N THR A 184 -20.01 11.01 0.00
CA THR A 184 -18.73 11.70 -0.07
C THR A 184 -18.69 12.88 0.90
N ALA A 185 -17.51 13.21 1.42
CA ALA A 185 -17.25 14.43 2.16
C ALA A 185 -15.84 14.95 1.85
N GLN A 186 -15.61 16.24 2.16
CA GLN A 186 -14.29 16.83 1.98
C GLN A 186 -14.05 17.91 3.05
N LEU A 187 -12.90 17.81 3.71
CA LEU A 187 -12.37 18.88 4.55
C LEU A 187 -11.40 19.70 3.68
N THR A 188 -11.88 20.86 3.24
CA THR A 188 -11.15 21.69 2.27
C THR A 188 -10.16 22.59 2.99
N ILE A 189 -8.93 22.65 2.48
CA ILE A 189 -7.91 23.62 2.85
C ILE A 189 -7.30 24.25 1.61
N ALA A 190 -6.81 25.49 1.77
CA ALA A 190 -5.88 26.07 0.83
C ALA A 190 -4.78 26.80 1.61
N VAL A 191 -3.55 26.60 1.19
CA VAL A 191 -2.38 27.26 1.76
C VAL A 191 -1.78 28.16 0.71
N ASN A 192 -1.50 29.40 1.07
CA ASN A 192 -0.73 30.29 0.25
C ASN A 192 0.75 30.13 0.60
N ASN A 193 1.48 29.49 -0.27
CA ASN A 193 2.93 29.48 -0.22
C ASN A 193 3.40 30.64 -1.08
N GLN A 194 3.81 31.73 -0.44
CA GLN A 194 4.35 32.90 -1.14
C GLN A 194 5.81 32.76 -1.54
N ASP A 195 6.39 31.57 -1.44
CA ASP A 195 7.73 31.36 -1.95
C ASP A 195 7.69 31.32 -3.49
N PRO A 196 8.65 32.00 -4.17
CA PRO A 196 8.82 31.80 -5.60
C PRO A 196 9.01 30.30 -5.85
N PRO A 197 8.73 29.81 -7.05
CA PRO A 197 8.88 28.40 -7.40
C PRO A 197 10.37 28.02 -7.52
N VAL A 198 11.14 28.32 -6.49
CA VAL A 198 12.38 27.64 -6.21
C VAL A 198 11.97 26.33 -5.58
N ALA A 199 12.56 25.29 -6.03
CA ALA A 199 12.40 23.91 -5.63
C ALA A 199 12.50 23.59 -4.12
N ASP A 200 12.01 24.43 -3.25
CA ASP A 200 12.27 24.52 -1.83
C ASP A 200 11.06 24.19 -1.01
N ASP A 201 10.42 23.11 -1.36
CA ASP A 201 9.41 22.65 -0.46
C ASP A 201 10.00 21.79 0.67
N PHE A 202 10.74 22.40 1.56
CA PHE A 202 10.97 21.85 2.90
C PHE A 202 9.66 21.79 3.72
N HIS A 203 8.52 21.78 3.05
CA HIS A 203 7.21 21.76 3.65
C HIS A 203 6.74 20.32 3.73
N SER A 204 6.36 19.87 4.90
CA SER A 204 5.56 18.68 5.07
C SER A 204 4.14 19.07 5.47
N TYR A 205 3.17 18.38 4.89
CA TYR A 205 1.77 18.66 5.11
C TYR A 205 1.10 17.44 5.69
N HIS A 206 0.44 17.59 6.85
CA HIS A 206 -0.12 16.48 7.58
C HIS A 206 -1.58 16.74 7.92
N TRP A 207 -2.42 15.77 7.70
CA TRP A 207 -3.71 15.68 8.35
C TRP A 207 -3.60 14.81 9.59
N TYR A 208 -4.21 15.27 10.66
CA TYR A 208 -4.31 14.56 11.92
C TYR A 208 -5.77 14.24 12.20
N PHE A 209 -5.99 13.08 12.75
CA PHE A 209 -7.30 12.55 13.11
C PHE A 209 -7.34 12.11 14.57
N LYS A 210 -8.45 12.35 15.21
CA LYS A 210 -8.79 11.80 16.51
C LYS A 210 -10.19 11.22 16.45
N ALA A 211 -10.30 9.90 16.58
CA ALA A 211 -11.57 9.20 16.60
C ALA A 211 -12.45 9.65 17.78
N ALA A 212 -13.76 9.50 17.65
CA ALA A 212 -14.68 9.78 18.73
C ALA A 212 -14.35 8.92 19.96
N GLY A 213 -14.10 9.57 21.11
CA GLY A 213 -13.69 8.90 22.36
C GLY A 213 -12.20 8.63 22.51
N ALA A 214 -11.37 8.88 21.51
CA ALA A 214 -9.92 8.83 21.64
C ALA A 214 -9.37 10.06 22.37
N THR A 215 -8.23 9.92 23.04
CA THR A 215 -7.56 11.00 23.78
C THR A 215 -6.56 11.75 22.92
N GLU A 216 -5.89 11.06 22.00
CA GLU A 216 -4.78 11.57 21.20
C GLU A 216 -5.15 11.68 19.72
N PHE A 217 -4.44 12.57 19.04
CA PHE A 217 -4.48 12.69 17.58
C PHE A 217 -3.40 11.81 16.96
N GLU A 218 -3.74 11.14 15.88
CA GLU A 218 -2.84 10.33 15.07
C GLU A 218 -2.65 10.99 13.70
N ALA A 219 -1.42 10.94 13.16
CA ALA A 219 -1.17 11.40 11.81
C ALA A 219 -1.76 10.41 10.80
N LEU A 220 -2.60 10.91 9.88
CA LEU A 220 -3.20 10.07 8.84
C LEU A 220 -2.20 9.76 7.73
N PHE A 221 -1.56 10.78 7.22
CA PHE A 221 -0.56 10.67 6.15
C PHE A 221 0.19 11.99 5.99
N THR A 222 1.36 11.90 5.39
CA THR A 222 2.16 13.06 4.98
C THR A 222 1.89 13.36 3.51
N LEU A 223 1.63 14.62 3.20
CA LEU A 223 1.47 15.13 1.84
C LEU A 223 2.70 15.96 1.44
N ILE A 224 3.08 15.87 0.18
CA ILE A 224 4.13 16.72 -0.40
C ILE A 224 3.58 18.10 -0.79
N LYS A 225 2.28 18.16 -1.10
CA LYS A 225 1.56 19.40 -1.42
C LYS A 225 0.35 19.55 -0.51
N PRO A 226 -0.04 20.79 -0.16
CA PRO A 226 -1.24 21.01 0.62
C PRO A 226 -2.44 20.47 -0.14
N GLY A 227 -3.23 19.64 0.49
CA GLY A 227 -4.38 19.00 -0.12
C GLY A 227 -5.55 18.87 0.85
N SER A 228 -6.75 19.01 0.30
CA SER A 228 -7.99 18.73 1.03
C SER A 228 -8.11 17.24 1.34
N LEU A 229 -8.61 16.91 2.52
CA LEU A 229 -8.90 15.54 2.89
C LEU A 229 -10.26 15.14 2.30
N THR A 230 -10.25 14.16 1.38
CA THR A 230 -11.45 13.72 0.67
C THR A 230 -11.83 12.31 1.09
N PHE A 231 -13.09 12.13 1.44
CA PHE A 231 -13.70 10.85 1.76
C PHE A 231 -14.57 10.42 0.56
N GLY A 232 -14.12 9.42 -0.19
CA GLY A 232 -14.87 8.89 -1.33
C GLY A 232 -16.14 8.12 -0.91
N SER A 233 -16.14 7.57 0.30
CA SER A 233 -17.28 6.94 0.96
C SER A 233 -17.09 7.05 2.46
N VAL A 234 -17.79 7.98 3.08
CA VAL A 234 -17.73 8.22 4.53
C VAL A 234 -18.21 6.98 5.27
N GLN A 235 -17.47 6.57 6.29
CA GLN A 235 -17.81 5.44 7.15
C GLN A 235 -17.99 5.91 8.59
N LEU A 236 -18.54 5.04 9.44
CA LEU A 236 -18.73 5.35 10.85
C LEU A 236 -17.41 5.72 11.55
N GLU A 237 -16.33 5.06 11.18
CA GLU A 237 -14.98 5.26 11.72
C GLU A 237 -14.34 6.59 11.32
N ASP A 238 -14.86 7.29 10.32
CA ASP A 238 -14.39 8.62 9.95
C ASP A 238 -14.93 9.72 10.87
N ALA A 239 -15.91 9.40 11.73
CA ALA A 239 -16.43 10.36 12.68
C ALA A 239 -15.36 10.73 13.72
N GLY A 240 -15.08 12.03 13.85
CA GLY A 240 -14.06 12.49 14.79
C GLY A 240 -13.61 13.90 14.54
N SER A 241 -12.48 14.25 15.12
CA SER A 241 -11.86 15.55 15.04
C SER A 241 -10.65 15.51 14.12
N TYR A 242 -10.50 16.56 13.32
CA TYR A 242 -9.44 16.69 12.33
C TYR A 242 -8.77 18.05 12.43
N TYR A 243 -7.47 18.10 12.23
CA TYR A 243 -6.75 19.33 11.94
C TYR A 243 -5.64 19.08 10.92
N PHE A 244 -5.22 20.16 10.28
CA PHE A 244 -4.15 20.14 9.29
C PHE A 244 -2.94 20.90 9.83
N GLN A 245 -1.74 20.42 9.52
CA GLN A 245 -0.49 21.14 9.75
C GLN A 245 0.31 21.29 8.46
N ALA A 246 0.86 22.48 8.28
CA ALA A 246 1.97 22.70 7.37
C ALA A 246 3.21 23.00 8.21
N ILE A 247 4.23 22.17 8.07
CA ILE A 247 5.48 22.25 8.84
C ILE A 247 6.59 22.65 7.88
N THR A 248 7.26 23.72 8.22
CA THR A 248 8.50 24.18 7.58
C THR A 248 9.63 24.10 8.61
N PRO A 249 10.90 24.22 8.23
CA PRO A 249 12.00 24.26 9.19
C PRO A 249 11.83 25.32 10.28
N ASP A 250 11.23 26.47 9.95
CA ASP A 250 11.12 27.62 10.85
C ASP A 250 9.72 27.83 11.45
N HIS A 251 8.69 27.24 10.85
CA HIS A 251 7.30 27.53 11.22
C HIS A 251 6.44 26.27 11.19
N THR A 252 5.50 26.21 12.10
CA THR A 252 4.39 25.25 12.06
C THR A 252 3.07 26.01 12.01
N LEU A 253 2.35 25.86 10.90
CA LEU A 253 1.01 26.36 10.74
C LEU A 253 0.04 25.25 11.11
N THR A 254 -0.86 25.50 12.07
CA THR A 254 -1.90 24.55 12.46
C THR A 254 -3.27 25.15 12.17
N SER A 255 -4.12 24.39 11.51
CA SER A 255 -5.52 24.78 11.28
C SER A 255 -6.35 24.71 12.56
N PRO A 256 -7.51 25.36 12.61
CA PRO A 256 -8.50 25.03 13.62
C PRO A 256 -8.87 23.54 13.55
N THR A 257 -9.14 22.94 14.72
CA THR A 257 -9.70 21.60 14.80
C THR A 257 -11.17 21.64 14.35
N VAL A 258 -11.55 20.76 13.44
CA VAL A 258 -12.92 20.62 12.93
C VAL A 258 -13.43 19.20 13.15
N THR A 259 -14.74 19.03 13.13
CA THR A 259 -15.39 17.73 13.30
C THR A 259 -16.01 17.24 11.99
N LEU A 260 -15.85 15.97 11.71
CA LEU A 260 -16.69 15.22 10.78
C LEU A 260 -17.69 14.41 11.60
N THR A 261 -18.98 14.74 11.46
CA THR A 261 -20.08 14.01 12.10
C THR A 261 -20.71 13.10 11.07
N THR A 262 -20.91 11.84 11.41
CA THR A 262 -21.58 10.87 10.54
C THR A 262 -23.04 10.71 10.95
N THR A 263 -23.91 10.56 9.96
CA THR A 263 -25.32 10.18 10.16
C THR A 263 -25.58 8.80 9.52
N PRO A 264 -26.50 8.00 10.05
CA PRO A 264 -26.83 6.73 9.45
C PRO A 264 -27.20 6.86 7.97
N ALA A 265 -26.76 5.89 7.16
CA ALA A 265 -27.18 5.80 5.76
C ALA A 265 -28.64 5.40 5.68
N THR A 266 -29.38 5.97 4.71
CA THR A 266 -30.66 5.39 4.30
C THR A 266 -30.36 4.19 3.42
N LEU A 267 -30.41 2.98 4.00
CA LEU A 267 -30.14 1.75 3.29
C LEU A 267 -31.29 1.42 2.33
N ALA A 268 -30.96 0.85 1.18
CA ALA A 268 -31.93 0.41 0.20
C ALA A 268 -32.03 -1.13 0.23
N PRO A 269 -33.13 -1.69 0.71
CA PRO A 269 -33.30 -3.16 0.82
C PRO A 269 -33.16 -3.90 -0.52
N GLU A 270 -33.42 -3.24 -1.63
CA GLU A 270 -33.29 -3.78 -2.99
C GLU A 270 -31.84 -3.81 -3.47
N THR A 271 -30.95 -3.10 -2.79
CA THR A 271 -29.50 -3.14 -3.11
C THR A 271 -28.92 -4.45 -2.63
N GLN A 272 -28.21 -5.13 -3.52
CA GLN A 272 -27.67 -6.47 -3.28
C GLN A 272 -26.40 -6.73 -4.09
N LEU A 273 -25.72 -7.82 -3.76
CA LEU A 273 -24.60 -8.33 -4.54
C LEU A 273 -25.10 -8.87 -5.89
N ALA A 274 -24.58 -8.33 -6.99
CA ALA A 274 -24.92 -8.74 -8.34
C ALA A 274 -23.98 -9.82 -8.87
N ASN A 275 -22.72 -9.75 -8.49
CA ASN A 275 -21.73 -10.76 -8.76
C ASN A 275 -20.63 -10.76 -7.72
N LEU A 276 -19.89 -11.83 -7.74
CA LEU A 276 -18.70 -12.07 -6.95
C LEU A 276 -17.68 -12.76 -7.84
N SER A 277 -16.44 -12.29 -7.83
CA SER A 277 -15.35 -12.85 -8.62
C SER A 277 -14.10 -12.98 -7.78
N THR A 278 -13.34 -14.06 -7.96
CA THR A 278 -12.06 -14.22 -7.25
C THR A 278 -10.98 -14.66 -8.21
N ARG A 279 -9.88 -13.94 -8.23
CA ARG A 279 -8.67 -14.29 -8.95
C ARG A 279 -7.58 -14.71 -7.98
N GLY A 280 -6.94 -15.82 -8.28
CA GLY A 280 -5.81 -16.34 -7.52
C GLY A 280 -5.17 -17.54 -8.20
N ILE A 281 -4.27 -18.19 -7.50
CA ILE A 281 -3.65 -19.44 -7.95
C ILE A 281 -4.62 -20.58 -7.67
N GLY A 282 -5.00 -21.33 -8.72
CA GLY A 282 -5.83 -22.53 -8.64
C GLY A 282 -5.08 -23.79 -9.10
N GLY A 283 -5.65 -24.95 -8.80
CA GLY A 283 -5.11 -26.25 -9.17
C GLY A 283 -5.80 -27.37 -8.42
N SER A 284 -5.22 -28.56 -8.43
CA SER A 284 -5.74 -29.71 -7.68
C SER A 284 -5.14 -29.81 -6.28
N GLY A 285 -5.82 -30.49 -5.36
CA GLY A 285 -5.35 -30.74 -3.99
C GLY A 285 -5.28 -29.49 -3.12
N PRO A 286 -4.18 -29.26 -2.39
CA PRO A 286 -4.07 -28.13 -1.46
C PRO A 286 -4.17 -26.73 -2.12
N ARG A 287 -3.95 -26.66 -3.43
CA ARG A 287 -4.08 -25.43 -4.23
C ARG A 287 -5.45 -25.29 -4.91
N SER A 288 -6.42 -26.13 -4.59
CA SER A 288 -7.80 -25.94 -5.05
C SER A 288 -8.33 -24.62 -4.49
N MET A 289 -8.77 -23.74 -5.39
CA MET A 289 -9.52 -22.57 -4.98
C MET A 289 -10.95 -23.00 -4.65
N ILE A 290 -11.44 -22.55 -3.51
CA ILE A 290 -12.78 -22.90 -3.00
C ILE A 290 -13.56 -21.61 -2.84
N VAL A 291 -14.71 -21.54 -3.48
CA VAL A 291 -15.64 -20.42 -3.38
C VAL A 291 -16.91 -20.90 -2.67
N GLY A 292 -17.22 -20.30 -1.53
CA GLY A 292 -18.50 -20.48 -0.82
C GLY A 292 -19.41 -19.31 -1.08
N PHE A 293 -20.70 -19.55 -1.19
CA PHE A 293 -21.71 -18.50 -1.24
C PHE A 293 -23.04 -18.96 -0.64
N VAL A 294 -23.85 -18.01 -0.20
CA VAL A 294 -25.17 -18.27 0.38
C VAL A 294 -26.25 -17.69 -0.50
N VAL A 295 -27.19 -18.53 -0.88
CA VAL A 295 -28.48 -18.10 -1.42
C VAL A 295 -29.43 -17.89 -0.24
N SER A 296 -29.79 -16.65 0.03
CA SER A 296 -30.71 -16.28 1.11
C SER A 296 -32.06 -15.86 0.55
N GLY A 297 -33.07 -15.89 1.42
CA GLY A 297 -34.46 -15.54 1.05
C GLY A 297 -35.40 -16.73 1.00
N THR A 298 -36.54 -16.58 0.33
CA THR A 298 -37.63 -17.54 0.32
C THR A 298 -37.85 -18.23 -1.04
N ARG A 299 -37.10 -17.76 -2.06
CA ARG A 299 -37.23 -18.28 -3.45
C ARG A 299 -35.91 -18.86 -3.94
N PRO A 300 -35.96 -19.82 -4.89
CA PRO A 300 -34.76 -20.24 -5.58
C PRO A 300 -34.08 -19.08 -6.34
N LYS A 301 -32.77 -19.18 -6.52
CA LYS A 301 -31.89 -18.22 -7.21
C LYS A 301 -31.26 -18.91 -8.42
N THR A 302 -31.40 -18.31 -9.60
CA THR A 302 -30.62 -18.75 -10.76
C THR A 302 -29.24 -18.11 -10.73
N VAL A 303 -28.21 -18.94 -10.85
CA VAL A 303 -26.80 -18.50 -10.80
C VAL A 303 -26.04 -18.96 -12.04
N LEU A 304 -25.10 -18.13 -12.47
CA LEU A 304 -24.07 -18.50 -13.42
C LEU A 304 -22.74 -18.55 -12.67
N LEU A 305 -22.14 -19.74 -12.59
CA LEU A 305 -20.77 -19.91 -12.08
C LEU A 305 -19.83 -20.11 -13.26
N ARG A 306 -18.68 -19.46 -13.21
CA ARG A 306 -17.64 -19.64 -14.24
C ARG A 306 -16.28 -19.81 -13.58
N ALA A 307 -15.40 -20.55 -14.23
CA ALA A 307 -14.00 -20.64 -13.89
C ALA A 307 -13.20 -20.42 -15.18
N ALA A 308 -12.72 -19.20 -15.33
CA ALA A 308 -11.93 -18.81 -16.48
C ALA A 308 -10.44 -19.00 -16.18
N GLY A 309 -9.78 -19.80 -16.99
CA GLY A 309 -8.35 -20.00 -16.99
C GLY A 309 -7.77 -19.66 -18.37
N PRO A 310 -8.02 -20.48 -19.42
CA PRO A 310 -7.52 -20.24 -20.77
C PRO A 310 -7.91 -18.86 -21.32
N THR A 311 -9.14 -18.42 -21.11
CA THR A 311 -9.63 -17.12 -21.59
C THR A 311 -8.85 -15.94 -20.97
N LEU A 312 -8.33 -16.06 -19.75
CA LEU A 312 -7.54 -14.98 -19.13
C LEU A 312 -6.27 -14.63 -19.92
N ALA A 313 -5.72 -15.61 -20.67
CA ALA A 313 -4.55 -15.35 -21.52
C ALA A 313 -4.86 -14.32 -22.63
N THR A 314 -6.12 -14.23 -23.10
CA THR A 314 -6.54 -13.23 -24.09
C THR A 314 -6.53 -11.79 -23.52
N PHE A 315 -6.54 -11.65 -22.20
CA PHE A 315 -6.40 -10.39 -21.48
C PHE A 315 -4.95 -10.12 -20.99
N GLY A 316 -3.97 -10.88 -21.51
CA GLY A 316 -2.56 -10.69 -21.19
C GLY A 316 -2.10 -11.34 -19.88
N VAL A 317 -2.95 -12.15 -19.21
CA VAL A 317 -2.56 -12.87 -18.00
C VAL A 317 -1.72 -14.09 -18.39
N THR A 318 -0.50 -14.17 -17.86
CA THR A 318 0.41 -15.31 -18.09
C THR A 318 0.24 -16.37 -16.99
N GLY A 319 0.61 -17.63 -17.28
CA GLY A 319 0.55 -18.71 -16.28
C GLY A 319 -0.85 -19.11 -15.87
N THR A 320 -1.84 -18.99 -16.78
CA THR A 320 -3.24 -19.34 -16.50
C THR A 320 -3.45 -20.84 -16.37
N LEU A 321 -4.43 -21.27 -15.56
CA LEU A 321 -4.82 -22.67 -15.44
C LEU A 321 -5.43 -23.17 -16.75
N ALA A 322 -4.86 -24.25 -17.32
CA ALA A 322 -5.15 -24.69 -18.67
C ALA A 322 -6.51 -25.41 -18.85
N ASP A 323 -6.99 -26.08 -17.80
CA ASP A 323 -8.17 -26.96 -17.85
C ASP A 323 -8.97 -26.96 -16.55
N PRO A 324 -9.52 -25.79 -16.13
CA PRO A 324 -10.34 -25.71 -14.93
C PRO A 324 -11.61 -26.54 -15.06
N GLN A 325 -11.99 -27.19 -13.96
CA GLN A 325 -13.27 -27.85 -13.79
C GLN A 325 -13.94 -27.37 -12.50
N LEU A 326 -15.26 -27.17 -12.54
CA LEU A 326 -16.07 -26.75 -11.40
C LEU A 326 -16.92 -27.92 -10.89
N VAL A 327 -16.90 -28.08 -9.55
CA VAL A 327 -17.84 -28.98 -8.86
C VAL A 327 -18.58 -28.16 -7.82
N LEU A 328 -19.90 -28.04 -7.99
CA LEU A 328 -20.80 -27.34 -7.06
C LEU A 328 -21.42 -28.35 -6.09
N LYS A 329 -21.31 -28.06 -4.79
CA LYS A 329 -21.88 -28.88 -3.71
C LYS A 329 -22.78 -28.06 -2.82
N ASN A 330 -23.76 -28.67 -2.19
CA ASN A 330 -24.57 -28.09 -1.13
C ASN A 330 -23.91 -28.24 0.26
N SER A 331 -24.56 -27.74 1.31
CA SER A 331 -24.06 -27.75 2.69
C SER A 331 -23.80 -29.13 3.30
N ILE A 332 -24.44 -30.20 2.75
CA ILE A 332 -24.22 -31.59 3.20
C ILE A 332 -23.22 -32.33 2.33
N GLY A 333 -22.53 -31.63 1.41
CA GLY A 333 -21.48 -32.19 0.55
C GLY A 333 -21.99 -32.91 -0.70
N THR A 334 -23.32 -32.93 -0.96
CA THR A 334 -23.88 -33.53 -2.18
C THR A 334 -23.54 -32.67 -3.39
N THR A 335 -23.03 -33.31 -4.46
CA THR A 335 -22.78 -32.63 -5.73
C THR A 335 -24.11 -32.22 -6.37
N VAL A 336 -24.28 -30.93 -6.58
CA VAL A 336 -25.45 -30.32 -7.24
C VAL A 336 -25.25 -30.22 -8.75
N ALA A 337 -24.04 -29.85 -9.16
CA ALA A 337 -23.68 -29.72 -10.57
C ALA A 337 -22.16 -29.86 -10.75
N THR A 338 -21.78 -30.29 -11.96
CA THR A 338 -20.38 -30.34 -12.40
C THR A 338 -20.29 -29.70 -13.79
N SER A 339 -19.26 -28.91 -14.07
CA SER A 339 -19.06 -28.37 -15.42
C SER A 339 -18.68 -29.45 -16.42
N ALA A 340 -19.05 -29.24 -17.68
CA ALA A 340 -18.53 -30.04 -18.78
C ALA A 340 -17.00 -29.76 -18.97
N ALA A 341 -16.32 -30.67 -19.68
CA ALA A 341 -14.90 -30.53 -20.02
C ALA A 341 -14.61 -29.31 -20.93
N LEU A 342 -15.57 -28.94 -21.75
CA LEU A 342 -15.66 -27.70 -22.52
C LEU A 342 -16.99 -27.05 -22.17
N TRP A 343 -16.98 -25.79 -21.80
CA TRP A 343 -18.19 -25.08 -21.32
C TRP A 343 -19.33 -25.12 -22.37
N ASP A 344 -19.01 -25.08 -23.68
CA ASP A 344 -19.95 -25.04 -24.78
C ASP A 344 -20.49 -26.45 -25.20
N GLN A 345 -19.97 -27.51 -24.59
CA GLN A 345 -20.51 -28.85 -24.67
C GLN A 345 -21.53 -29.17 -23.56
N SER A 346 -21.76 -28.19 -22.65
CA SER A 346 -22.80 -28.32 -21.64
C SER A 346 -24.19 -28.42 -22.30
N PRO A 347 -25.12 -29.26 -21.79
CA PRO A 347 -26.51 -29.31 -22.29
C PRO A 347 -27.22 -27.96 -22.29
N ASN A 348 -26.82 -27.04 -21.40
CA ASN A 348 -27.37 -25.69 -21.29
C ASN A 348 -26.41 -24.60 -21.78
N ALA A 349 -25.54 -24.90 -22.76
CA ALA A 349 -24.57 -23.95 -23.33
C ALA A 349 -25.23 -22.67 -23.89
N THR A 350 -26.44 -22.78 -24.44
CA THR A 350 -27.22 -21.63 -24.91
C THR A 350 -27.62 -20.70 -23.77
N ASP A 351 -28.07 -21.27 -22.65
CA ASP A 351 -28.46 -20.53 -21.46
C ASP A 351 -27.23 -19.86 -20.82
N ILE A 352 -26.08 -20.55 -20.81
CA ILE A 352 -24.81 -20.00 -20.38
C ILE A 352 -24.45 -18.76 -21.20
N ARG A 353 -24.53 -18.80 -22.54
CA ARG A 353 -24.27 -17.63 -23.41
C ARG A 353 -25.23 -16.48 -23.12
N THR A 354 -26.53 -16.79 -23.02
CA THR A 354 -27.57 -15.80 -22.74
C THR A 354 -27.36 -15.16 -21.38
N ALA A 355 -27.09 -15.96 -20.34
CA ALA A 355 -26.78 -15.46 -19.00
C ALA A 355 -25.51 -14.62 -18.97
N THR A 356 -24.43 -15.07 -19.63
CA THR A 356 -23.17 -14.33 -19.76
C THR A 356 -23.40 -12.92 -20.30
N SER A 357 -24.16 -12.79 -21.39
CA SER A 357 -24.51 -11.49 -21.96
C SER A 357 -25.35 -10.63 -21.00
N ARG A 358 -26.37 -11.25 -20.37
CA ARG A 358 -27.27 -10.54 -19.46
C ARG A 358 -26.59 -9.98 -18.22
N VAL A 359 -25.63 -10.72 -17.66
CA VAL A 359 -24.90 -10.29 -16.46
C VAL A 359 -23.69 -9.38 -16.77
N GLY A 360 -23.43 -9.10 -18.05
CA GLY A 360 -22.30 -8.26 -18.49
C GLY A 360 -20.94 -8.93 -18.33
N ALA A 361 -20.88 -10.25 -18.27
CA ALA A 361 -19.63 -10.98 -18.16
C ALA A 361 -18.93 -11.10 -19.52
N PHE A 362 -17.59 -11.17 -19.54
CA PHE A 362 -16.85 -11.38 -20.79
C PHE A 362 -17.19 -12.75 -21.41
N THR A 363 -17.12 -12.82 -22.74
CA THR A 363 -17.45 -14.05 -23.47
C THR A 363 -16.34 -15.08 -23.32
N LEU A 364 -16.70 -16.33 -23.01
CA LEU A 364 -15.80 -17.46 -23.11
C LEU A 364 -15.74 -17.92 -24.58
N PRO A 365 -14.53 -18.06 -25.18
CA PRO A 365 -14.41 -18.55 -26.57
C PRO A 365 -14.99 -19.94 -26.73
N SER A 366 -15.64 -20.21 -27.88
CA SER A 366 -16.10 -21.55 -28.20
C SER A 366 -14.93 -22.52 -28.32
N GLY A 367 -15.08 -23.71 -27.77
CA GLY A 367 -14.03 -24.73 -27.72
C GLY A 367 -12.96 -24.46 -26.65
N SER A 368 -13.09 -23.39 -25.85
CA SER A 368 -12.16 -23.17 -24.72
C SER A 368 -12.44 -24.19 -23.60
N ARG A 369 -11.35 -24.49 -22.85
CA ARG A 369 -11.43 -25.37 -21.68
C ARG A 369 -11.84 -24.65 -20.40
N ASP A 370 -12.35 -23.43 -20.49
CA ASP A 370 -12.96 -22.75 -19.35
C ASP A 370 -14.18 -23.52 -18.87
N ALA A 371 -14.52 -23.38 -17.58
CA ALA A 371 -15.66 -24.08 -17.01
C ALA A 371 -16.84 -23.12 -16.76
N ALA A 372 -18.06 -23.62 -16.97
CA ALA A 372 -19.27 -22.89 -16.62
C ALA A 372 -20.38 -23.83 -16.12
N ILE A 373 -21.16 -23.37 -15.15
CA ILE A 373 -22.38 -24.01 -14.63
C ILE A 373 -23.49 -22.96 -14.61
N PHE A 374 -24.63 -23.27 -15.20
CA PHE A 374 -25.85 -22.47 -15.10
C PHE A 374 -26.92 -23.30 -14.44
N THR A 375 -27.42 -22.86 -13.29
CA THR A 375 -28.36 -23.66 -12.49
C THR A 375 -29.21 -22.80 -11.58
N THR A 376 -30.35 -23.35 -11.13
CA THR A 376 -31.22 -22.71 -10.14
C THR A 376 -31.09 -23.45 -8.81
N LEU A 377 -30.82 -22.70 -7.74
CA LEU A 377 -30.49 -23.19 -6.41
C LEU A 377 -31.58 -22.78 -5.41
N ALA A 378 -32.00 -23.67 -4.56
CA ALA A 378 -32.83 -23.34 -3.39
C ALA A 378 -32.03 -22.47 -2.39
N PRO A 379 -32.70 -21.71 -1.49
CA PRO A 379 -32.01 -21.08 -0.38
C PRO A 379 -31.14 -22.06 0.39
N GLY A 380 -29.89 -21.69 0.67
CA GLY A 380 -28.90 -22.55 1.35
C GLY A 380 -27.48 -22.17 1.06
N ASN A 381 -26.55 -22.91 1.65
CA ASN A 381 -25.10 -22.70 1.51
C ASN A 381 -24.55 -23.62 0.41
N TYR A 382 -23.72 -23.06 -0.43
CA TYR A 382 -23.12 -23.76 -1.57
C TYR A 382 -21.60 -23.54 -1.60
N THR A 383 -20.88 -24.53 -2.08
CA THR A 383 -19.44 -24.49 -2.27
C THR A 383 -19.09 -24.95 -3.68
N ALA A 384 -18.42 -24.11 -4.43
CA ALA A 384 -17.81 -24.43 -5.71
C ALA A 384 -16.32 -24.69 -5.52
N THR A 385 -15.85 -25.86 -5.90
CA THR A 385 -14.43 -26.21 -5.86
C THR A 385 -13.90 -26.31 -7.28
N THR A 386 -12.74 -25.71 -7.50
CA THR A 386 -12.01 -25.87 -8.77
C THR A 386 -11.02 -27.02 -8.68
N THR A 387 -10.94 -27.78 -9.75
CA THR A 387 -9.94 -28.82 -9.96
C THR A 387 -9.32 -28.67 -11.35
N SER A 388 -8.24 -29.37 -11.60
CA SER A 388 -7.64 -29.52 -12.93
C SER A 388 -7.45 -31.01 -13.21
N PRO A 389 -8.13 -31.59 -14.22
CA PRO A 389 -7.94 -32.98 -14.59
C PRO A 389 -6.50 -33.34 -14.96
N SER A 390 -5.74 -32.38 -15.48
CA SER A 390 -4.30 -32.56 -15.76
C SER A 390 -3.40 -32.38 -14.54
N ASN A 391 -3.96 -32.10 -13.34
CA ASN A 391 -3.23 -31.71 -12.14
C ASN A 391 -2.34 -30.45 -12.31
N ALA A 392 -2.66 -29.63 -13.29
CA ALA A 392 -2.00 -28.34 -13.50
C ALA A 392 -2.31 -27.34 -12.37
N THR A 393 -1.44 -26.36 -12.23
CA THR A 393 -1.66 -25.17 -11.40
C THR A 393 -1.51 -23.92 -12.26
N GLY A 394 -2.23 -22.86 -11.93
CA GLY A 394 -2.15 -21.62 -12.68
C GLY A 394 -3.15 -20.58 -12.18
N ILE A 395 -3.07 -19.39 -12.74
CA ILE A 395 -3.99 -18.32 -12.42
C ILE A 395 -5.39 -18.65 -12.96
N ILE A 396 -6.39 -18.46 -12.11
CA ILE A 396 -7.79 -18.70 -12.43
C ILE A 396 -8.65 -17.54 -11.89
N LEU A 397 -9.74 -17.25 -12.58
CA LEU A 397 -10.81 -16.37 -12.13
C LEU A 397 -12.09 -17.22 -11.95
N ILE A 398 -12.60 -17.27 -10.72
CA ILE A 398 -13.89 -17.89 -10.43
C ILE A 398 -14.91 -16.77 -10.24
N GLU A 399 -16.06 -16.93 -10.85
CA GLU A 399 -17.13 -15.94 -10.82
C GLU A 399 -18.46 -16.59 -10.46
N VAL A 400 -19.24 -15.91 -9.62
CA VAL A 400 -20.62 -16.27 -9.28
C VAL A 400 -21.49 -15.05 -9.57
N TYR A 401 -22.43 -15.18 -10.47
CA TYR A 401 -23.36 -14.13 -10.87
C TYR A 401 -24.77 -14.46 -10.44
N ASP A 402 -25.49 -13.45 -9.94
CA ASP A 402 -26.94 -13.47 -9.91
C ASP A 402 -27.45 -13.39 -11.34
N ALA A 403 -27.91 -14.53 -11.84
CA ALA A 403 -28.36 -14.71 -13.22
C ALA A 403 -29.88 -14.79 -13.35
N ASP A 404 -30.64 -14.33 -12.35
CA ASP A 404 -32.09 -14.18 -12.49
C ASP A 404 -32.44 -13.19 -13.62
N ALA A 405 -33.53 -13.43 -14.32
CA ALA A 405 -34.01 -12.51 -15.34
C ALA A 405 -34.45 -11.17 -14.75
N THR A 406 -35.02 -11.21 -13.56
CA THR A 406 -35.38 -10.02 -12.76
C THR A 406 -34.90 -10.25 -11.34
N ARG A 407 -34.08 -9.35 -10.85
CA ARG A 407 -33.61 -9.40 -9.46
C ARG A 407 -34.71 -8.92 -8.54
N ASP A 408 -34.94 -9.62 -7.45
CA ASP A 408 -35.84 -9.20 -6.39
C ASP A 408 -35.19 -9.44 -5.01
N SER A 409 -35.73 -8.80 -3.97
CA SER A 409 -35.23 -8.94 -2.61
C SER A 409 -35.61 -10.26 -1.94
N ALA A 410 -36.53 -11.05 -2.55
CA ALA A 410 -36.96 -12.33 -2.00
C ALA A 410 -35.95 -13.46 -2.19
N SER A 411 -34.93 -13.25 -3.02
CA SER A 411 -33.82 -14.17 -3.21
C SER A 411 -32.55 -13.41 -3.60
N ARG A 412 -31.46 -13.63 -2.87
CA ARG A 412 -30.18 -12.91 -3.09
C ARG A 412 -28.96 -13.79 -2.81
N ILE A 413 -27.83 -13.40 -3.36
CA ILE A 413 -26.53 -13.90 -2.94
C ILE A 413 -26.10 -13.03 -1.75
N ALA A 414 -26.09 -13.61 -0.53
CA ALA A 414 -25.90 -12.84 0.71
C ALA A 414 -24.44 -12.76 1.16
N ASN A 415 -23.60 -13.71 0.73
CA ASN A 415 -22.18 -13.66 0.99
C ASN A 415 -21.35 -14.32 -0.11
N LEU A 416 -20.08 -13.96 -0.13
CA LEU A 416 -19.01 -14.72 -0.77
C LEU A 416 -17.92 -15.00 0.26
N SER A 417 -17.42 -16.22 0.23
CA SER A 417 -16.17 -16.60 0.87
C SER A 417 -15.26 -17.29 -0.14
N THR A 418 -14.00 -16.88 -0.22
CA THR A 418 -13.03 -17.53 -1.09
C THR A 418 -11.77 -17.87 -0.34
N ARG A 419 -11.48 -19.17 -0.27
CA ARG A 419 -10.20 -19.66 0.20
C ARG A 419 -9.25 -19.85 -0.98
N GLY A 420 -8.09 -19.22 -0.88
CA GLY A 420 -7.00 -19.33 -1.84
C GLY A 420 -5.66 -19.16 -1.19
N TYR A 421 -4.61 -19.43 -1.95
CA TYR A 421 -3.24 -19.20 -1.52
C TYR A 421 -2.84 -17.76 -1.85
N VAL A 422 -2.36 -17.03 -0.85
CA VAL A 422 -1.82 -15.66 -0.97
C VAL A 422 -0.31 -15.78 -1.11
N SER A 423 0.25 -15.12 -2.12
CA SER A 423 1.68 -15.00 -2.33
C SER A 423 2.06 -13.53 -2.51
N THR A 424 3.33 -13.26 -2.75
CA THR A 424 3.86 -11.91 -2.96
C THR A 424 3.67 -11.44 -4.41
N GLY A 425 3.66 -10.13 -4.64
CA GLY A 425 3.61 -9.53 -5.97
C GLY A 425 2.28 -9.75 -6.71
N SER A 426 2.33 -10.30 -7.93
CA SER A 426 1.15 -10.52 -8.78
C SER A 426 0.21 -11.63 -8.31
N ASP A 427 0.65 -12.46 -7.38
CA ASP A 427 -0.06 -13.66 -6.93
C ASP A 427 -0.90 -13.40 -5.68
N THR A 428 -1.35 -12.17 -5.53
CA THR A 428 -2.29 -11.72 -4.51
C THR A 428 -3.67 -12.36 -4.72
N LEU A 429 -4.33 -12.77 -3.64
CA LEU A 429 -5.72 -13.22 -3.68
C LEU A 429 -6.64 -12.00 -3.77
N ILE A 430 -7.44 -11.94 -4.83
CA ILE A 430 -8.28 -10.80 -5.16
C ILE A 430 -9.74 -11.25 -5.22
N ALA A 431 -10.61 -10.56 -4.46
CA ALA A 431 -12.05 -10.75 -4.52
C ALA A 431 -12.74 -9.49 -5.04
N GLY A 432 -13.31 -9.56 -6.23
CA GLY A 432 -14.13 -8.50 -6.82
C GLY A 432 -15.61 -8.74 -6.53
N PHE A 433 -16.37 -7.67 -6.32
CA PHE A 433 -17.82 -7.75 -6.16
C PHE A 433 -18.53 -6.50 -6.70
N VAL A 434 -19.75 -6.69 -7.14
CA VAL A 434 -20.59 -5.61 -7.66
C VAL A 434 -21.80 -5.45 -6.76
N VAL A 435 -21.98 -4.23 -6.25
CA VAL A 435 -23.18 -3.77 -5.55
C VAL A 435 -24.13 -3.17 -6.57
N SER A 436 -25.37 -3.65 -6.62
CA SER A 436 -26.38 -3.20 -7.58
C SER A 436 -27.69 -2.87 -6.88
N GLY A 437 -28.29 -1.74 -7.19
CA GLY A 437 -29.56 -1.30 -6.61
C GLY A 437 -29.66 0.24 -6.54
N PRO A 438 -30.69 0.78 -5.87
CA PRO A 438 -30.97 2.20 -5.89
C PRO A 438 -30.17 3.03 -4.86
N GLY A 439 -29.53 2.40 -3.87
CA GLY A 439 -28.88 3.13 -2.78
C GLY A 439 -27.77 2.33 -2.08
N PRO A 440 -27.21 2.87 -1.00
CA PRO A 440 -26.12 2.23 -0.28
C PRO A 440 -26.59 0.98 0.50
N ARG A 441 -25.64 0.08 0.75
CA ARG A 441 -25.80 -1.09 1.62
C ARG A 441 -24.54 -1.35 2.40
N THR A 442 -24.69 -1.92 3.60
CA THR A 442 -23.57 -2.23 4.49
C THR A 442 -23.05 -3.64 4.23
N TYR A 443 -21.74 -3.78 4.18
CA TYR A 443 -21.01 -5.02 3.98
C TYR A 443 -19.97 -5.20 5.09
N LEU A 444 -19.82 -6.45 5.53
CA LEU A 444 -18.67 -6.89 6.29
C LEU A 444 -17.67 -7.51 5.31
N VAL A 445 -16.47 -6.96 5.25
CA VAL A 445 -15.36 -7.49 4.45
C VAL A 445 -14.24 -7.89 5.40
N ARG A 446 -13.75 -9.13 5.32
CA ARG A 446 -12.73 -9.63 6.24
C ARG A 446 -11.84 -10.68 5.61
N ILE A 447 -10.66 -10.89 6.20
CA ILE A 447 -9.74 -11.95 5.80
C ILE A 447 -9.39 -12.77 7.04
N ALA A 448 -9.59 -14.08 6.94
CA ALA A 448 -9.10 -15.02 7.93
C ALA A 448 -7.79 -15.67 7.41
N GLY A 449 -6.79 -15.70 8.25
CA GLY A 449 -5.52 -16.35 8.03
C GLY A 449 -5.26 -17.39 9.11
N ASP A 450 -4.72 -16.98 10.23
CA ASP A 450 -4.29 -17.87 11.31
C ASP A 450 -5.47 -18.59 11.99
N THR A 451 -6.62 -17.95 12.12
CA THR A 451 -7.86 -18.59 12.62
C THR A 451 -8.20 -19.88 11.85
N LEU A 452 -7.85 -19.96 10.55
CA LEU A 452 -8.12 -21.14 9.73
C LEU A 452 -7.40 -22.40 10.23
N ARG A 453 -6.31 -22.28 11.00
CA ARG A 453 -5.62 -23.43 11.61
C ARG A 453 -6.54 -24.19 12.53
N SER A 454 -7.33 -23.49 13.32
CA SER A 454 -8.32 -24.10 14.22
C SER A 454 -9.41 -24.86 13.46
N LEU A 455 -9.62 -24.54 12.17
CA LEU A 455 -10.55 -25.19 11.25
C LEU A 455 -9.89 -26.28 10.39
N GLY A 456 -8.62 -26.64 10.69
CA GLY A 456 -7.90 -27.73 10.01
C GLY A 456 -7.21 -27.34 8.71
N VAL A 457 -7.10 -26.04 8.40
CA VAL A 457 -6.33 -25.56 7.24
C VAL A 457 -4.85 -25.47 7.61
N THR A 458 -3.98 -26.00 6.78
CA THR A 458 -2.53 -25.95 6.96
C THR A 458 -1.90 -24.85 6.10
N ALA A 459 -0.67 -24.44 6.45
CA ALA A 459 0.06 -23.38 5.75
C ALA A 459 -0.78 -22.11 5.58
N THR A 460 -1.34 -21.61 6.68
CA THR A 460 -2.14 -20.38 6.72
C THR A 460 -1.26 -19.15 6.61
N LEU A 461 -1.82 -18.07 6.12
CA LEU A 461 -1.22 -16.74 6.15
C LEU A 461 -1.21 -16.24 7.60
N ASP A 462 -0.04 -15.86 8.13
CA ASP A 462 0.07 -15.50 9.55
C ASP A 462 -0.55 -14.13 9.83
N ASP A 463 -0.24 -13.13 9.01
CA ASP A 463 -0.64 -11.75 9.20
C ASP A 463 -1.22 -11.18 7.89
N PRO A 464 -2.54 -11.35 7.67
CA PRO A 464 -3.22 -10.85 6.48
C PRO A 464 -3.50 -9.35 6.56
N PHE A 465 -3.31 -8.65 5.45
CA PHE A 465 -3.65 -7.25 5.29
C PHE A 465 -4.72 -7.06 4.21
N LEU A 466 -5.76 -6.29 4.53
CA LEU A 466 -6.92 -6.07 3.65
C LEU A 466 -6.88 -4.69 3.02
N LYS A 467 -6.99 -4.64 1.68
CA LYS A 467 -7.22 -3.41 0.92
C LYS A 467 -8.53 -3.48 0.16
N LEU A 468 -9.33 -2.42 0.22
CA LEU A 468 -10.59 -2.28 -0.52
C LEU A 468 -10.47 -1.13 -1.52
N PHE A 469 -10.76 -1.42 -2.79
CA PHE A 469 -10.66 -0.47 -3.90
C PHE A 469 -12.01 -0.27 -4.61
N THR A 470 -12.15 0.88 -5.27
CA THR A 470 -13.08 1.10 -6.38
C THR A 470 -12.29 1.54 -7.61
N GLY A 471 -12.36 0.74 -8.69
CA GLY A 471 -11.41 0.91 -9.80
C GLY A 471 -9.98 0.78 -9.32
N SER A 472 -9.15 1.80 -9.57
CA SER A 472 -7.77 1.91 -9.07
C SER A 472 -7.65 2.72 -7.77
N THR A 473 -8.75 3.28 -7.25
CA THR A 473 -8.73 4.13 -6.06
C THR A 473 -8.85 3.28 -4.81
N LEU A 474 -7.86 3.37 -3.92
CA LEU A 474 -7.92 2.78 -2.58
C LEU A 474 -9.00 3.52 -1.77
N LEU A 475 -9.99 2.78 -1.29
CA LEU A 475 -11.03 3.30 -0.42
C LEU A 475 -10.66 3.16 1.04
N ARG A 476 -10.17 1.96 1.41
CA ARG A 476 -9.84 1.57 2.78
C ARG A 476 -8.75 0.52 2.78
N GLU A 477 -8.00 0.52 3.86
CA GLU A 477 -7.12 -0.59 4.21
C GLU A 477 -7.29 -0.94 5.69
N LYS A 478 -6.98 -2.16 6.05
CA LYS A 478 -7.15 -2.67 7.40
C LYS A 478 -6.12 -3.75 7.68
N ASP A 479 -5.48 -3.58 8.81
CA ASP A 479 -4.57 -4.54 9.41
C ASP A 479 -5.34 -5.38 10.43
N ASP A 480 -5.44 -4.93 11.65
CA ASP A 480 -6.11 -5.60 12.76
C ASP A 480 -7.61 -5.29 12.85
N TRP A 481 -8.47 -6.29 13.03
CA TRP A 481 -9.92 -6.04 13.20
C TRP A 481 -10.27 -5.30 14.48
N ASP A 482 -9.45 -5.42 15.52
CA ASP A 482 -9.73 -4.85 16.85
C ASP A 482 -9.12 -3.46 17.07
N SER A 483 -8.52 -2.87 16.07
CA SER A 483 -7.99 -1.51 16.09
C SER A 483 -8.82 -0.60 15.15
N PRO A 484 -9.25 0.58 15.59
CA PRO A 484 -9.27 1.04 16.99
C PRO A 484 -10.34 0.31 17.81
N VAL A 485 -10.08 0.17 19.11
CA VAL A 485 -10.95 -0.57 20.06
C VAL A 485 -12.40 -0.10 20.05
N SER A 486 -12.65 1.18 19.74
CA SER A 486 -13.99 1.77 19.66
C SER A 486 -14.92 1.10 18.64
N PHE A 487 -14.37 0.43 17.62
CA PHE A 487 -15.14 -0.25 16.56
C PHE A 487 -15.41 -1.72 16.81
N GLN A 488 -14.72 -2.34 17.77
CA GLN A 488 -14.92 -3.75 18.07
C GLN A 488 -16.39 -4.14 18.35
N PRO A 489 -17.19 -3.35 19.09
CA PRO A 489 -18.59 -3.71 19.32
C PRO A 489 -19.41 -3.80 18.04
N ALA A 490 -19.21 -2.87 17.10
CA ALA A 490 -19.93 -2.87 15.84
C ALA A 490 -19.51 -4.05 14.94
N LEU A 491 -18.21 -4.35 14.87
CA LEU A 491 -17.71 -5.52 14.13
C LEU A 491 -18.20 -6.85 14.73
N ARG A 492 -18.18 -7.01 16.08
CA ARG A 492 -18.72 -8.19 16.73
C ARG A 492 -20.22 -8.37 16.47
N ALA A 493 -20.98 -7.29 16.51
CA ALA A 493 -22.40 -7.32 16.17
C ALA A 493 -22.61 -7.74 14.71
N ALA A 494 -21.79 -7.21 13.78
CA ALA A 494 -21.82 -7.61 12.38
C ALA A 494 -21.47 -9.09 12.20
N PHE A 495 -20.39 -9.60 12.82
CA PHE A 495 -20.03 -11.02 12.78
C PHE A 495 -21.20 -11.91 13.20
N THR A 496 -21.86 -11.55 14.30
CA THR A 496 -22.99 -12.29 14.83
C THR A 496 -24.18 -12.25 13.86
N SER A 497 -24.50 -11.07 13.30
CA SER A 497 -25.68 -10.89 12.44
C SER A 497 -25.59 -11.66 11.13
N VAL A 498 -24.38 -11.89 10.62
CA VAL A 498 -24.15 -12.63 9.37
C VAL A 498 -23.73 -14.09 9.60
N GLY A 499 -23.64 -14.54 10.86
CA GLY A 499 -23.22 -15.89 11.22
C GLY A 499 -21.75 -16.18 10.90
N ALA A 500 -20.91 -15.16 10.86
CA ALA A 500 -19.48 -15.32 10.65
C ALA A 500 -18.79 -15.87 11.90
N PHE A 501 -17.83 -16.77 11.75
CA PHE A 501 -17.03 -17.25 12.88
C PHE A 501 -16.20 -16.12 13.50
N VAL A 502 -15.95 -16.25 14.80
CA VAL A 502 -15.12 -15.27 15.52
C VAL A 502 -13.65 -15.53 15.20
N PHE A 503 -12.89 -14.46 14.96
CA PHE A 503 -11.45 -14.56 14.83
C PHE A 503 -10.80 -14.97 16.14
N SER A 504 -9.88 -15.91 16.09
CA SER A 504 -9.04 -16.32 17.22
C SER A 504 -7.78 -15.46 17.34
N ASP A 505 -7.41 -14.80 16.25
CA ASP A 505 -6.26 -13.90 16.19
C ASP A 505 -6.71 -12.44 16.07
N ARG A 506 -5.89 -11.54 16.62
CA ARG A 506 -6.10 -10.08 16.55
C ARG A 506 -5.56 -9.49 15.26
N GLN A 507 -4.56 -10.12 14.66
CA GLN A 507 -3.87 -9.71 13.43
C GLN A 507 -4.68 -9.99 12.14
N GLU A 508 -5.94 -10.39 12.26
CA GLU A 508 -6.81 -10.64 11.11
C GLU A 508 -7.68 -9.42 10.82
N PRO A 509 -7.70 -8.91 9.58
CA PRO A 509 -8.42 -7.69 9.25
C PRO A 509 -9.91 -7.91 9.05
N ALA A 510 -10.70 -6.98 9.55
CA ALA A 510 -12.12 -6.85 9.22
C ALA A 510 -12.56 -5.39 9.16
N MET A 511 -13.42 -5.08 8.22
CA MET A 511 -14.03 -3.74 8.09
C MET A 511 -15.54 -3.85 7.85
N LEU A 512 -16.27 -2.93 8.47
CA LEU A 512 -17.70 -2.74 8.23
C LEU A 512 -17.85 -1.50 7.35
N VAL A 513 -18.27 -1.70 6.09
CA VAL A 513 -18.31 -0.63 5.11
C VAL A 513 -19.68 -0.48 4.48
N THR A 514 -20.15 0.75 4.35
CA THR A 514 -21.38 1.06 3.62
C THR A 514 -21.02 1.58 2.23
N LEU A 515 -21.42 0.83 1.21
CA LEU A 515 -21.03 1.05 -0.17
C LEU A 515 -22.25 1.39 -1.03
N ARG A 516 -22.08 2.32 -1.95
CA ARG A 516 -23.05 2.64 -3.01
C ARG A 516 -23.02 1.61 -4.13
N PRO A 517 -24.03 1.56 -5.01
CA PRO A 517 -23.93 0.77 -6.22
C PRO A 517 -22.64 1.07 -7.00
N GLY A 518 -21.91 0.01 -7.35
CA GLY A 518 -20.59 0.13 -7.99
C GLY A 518 -19.81 -1.19 -7.95
N SER A 519 -18.61 -1.16 -8.52
CA SER A 519 -17.68 -2.28 -8.53
C SER A 519 -16.56 -2.06 -7.52
N TYR A 520 -16.27 -3.07 -6.73
CA TYR A 520 -15.30 -3.05 -5.66
C TYR A 520 -14.36 -4.24 -5.73
N THR A 521 -13.18 -4.07 -5.17
CA THR A 521 -12.14 -5.12 -5.13
C THR A 521 -11.52 -5.17 -3.75
N ALA A 522 -11.62 -6.31 -3.08
CA ALA A 522 -10.88 -6.62 -1.87
C ALA A 522 -9.62 -7.41 -2.23
N GLN A 523 -8.47 -7.02 -1.69
CA GLN A 523 -7.18 -7.68 -1.89
C GLN A 523 -6.64 -8.16 -0.55
N ALA A 524 -6.13 -9.40 -0.53
CA ALA A 524 -5.42 -9.98 0.61
C ALA A 524 -3.93 -10.04 0.30
N THR A 525 -3.14 -9.43 1.15
CA THR A 525 -1.67 -9.54 1.16
C THR A 525 -1.20 -9.98 2.54
N GLY A 526 0.03 -10.44 2.68
CA GLY A 526 0.66 -10.70 3.98
C GLY A 526 1.63 -9.59 4.33
N LEU A 527 1.68 -9.23 5.61
CA LEU A 527 2.68 -8.31 6.16
C LEU A 527 3.91 -9.08 6.68
N THR A 528 5.05 -8.36 6.75
CA THR A 528 6.32 -8.91 7.25
C THR A 528 6.90 -8.09 8.40
N ASN A 529 6.23 -7.00 8.80
CA ASN A 529 6.85 -5.94 9.62
C ASN A 529 6.70 -6.13 11.14
N ASP A 530 5.88 -7.07 11.59
CA ASP A 530 5.56 -7.25 13.02
C ASP A 530 6.08 -8.56 13.63
N GLY A 531 7.00 -9.24 12.96
CA GLY A 531 7.53 -10.54 13.36
C GLY A 531 6.82 -11.74 12.74
N SER A 532 5.88 -11.51 11.83
CA SER A 532 5.25 -12.56 11.00
C SER A 532 6.31 -13.35 10.25
N THR A 533 6.25 -14.68 10.36
CA THR A 533 7.23 -15.60 9.75
C THR A 533 6.80 -16.07 8.37
N ASN A 534 5.50 -15.94 8.03
CA ASN A 534 4.93 -16.41 6.76
C ASN A 534 4.05 -15.33 6.10
N PRO A 535 4.64 -14.46 5.26
CA PRO A 535 3.87 -13.47 4.49
C PRO A 535 3.08 -14.11 3.34
N THR A 536 3.11 -15.44 3.22
CA THR A 536 2.42 -16.21 2.19
C THR A 536 1.72 -17.41 2.82
N GLY A 537 0.53 -17.75 2.33
CA GLY A 537 -0.21 -18.88 2.89
C GLY A 537 -1.67 -18.91 2.46
N ASN A 538 -2.40 -19.88 2.97
CA ASN A 538 -3.83 -19.97 2.73
C ASN A 538 -4.58 -18.89 3.53
N ALA A 539 -5.43 -18.15 2.85
CA ALA A 539 -6.32 -17.17 3.46
C ALA A 539 -7.75 -17.32 2.93
N LEU A 540 -8.70 -16.81 3.69
CA LEU A 540 -10.11 -16.79 3.34
C LEU A 540 -10.59 -15.33 3.31
N ILE A 541 -10.89 -14.80 2.13
CA ILE A 541 -11.59 -13.52 2.00
C ILE A 541 -13.08 -13.77 2.10
N GLU A 542 -13.77 -12.98 2.89
CA GLU A 542 -15.21 -13.08 3.07
C GLU A 542 -15.87 -11.71 2.91
N ILE A 543 -16.97 -11.68 2.18
CA ILE A 543 -17.80 -10.49 1.95
C ILE A 543 -19.23 -10.88 2.28
N TYR A 544 -19.84 -10.19 3.25
CA TYR A 544 -21.20 -10.44 3.69
C TYR A 544 -22.06 -9.20 3.51
N GLU A 545 -23.26 -9.36 2.99
CA GLU A 545 -24.31 -8.37 3.18
C GLU A 545 -24.73 -8.33 4.66
N VAL A 546 -24.66 -7.16 5.29
CA VAL A 546 -25.18 -6.98 6.65
C VAL A 546 -26.66 -6.64 6.58
N PRO A 547 -27.51 -7.35 7.34
CA PRO A 547 -28.96 -7.17 7.34
C PRO A 547 -29.45 -5.76 7.66
#